data_5bb6e566a9d52dc8eb177f6020e80d4d
#
_entry.id   5bb6e566a9d52dc8eb177f6020e80d4d
#
_cell.length_a   1.000
_cell.length_b   1.000
_cell.length_c   1.000
_cell.angle_alpha   90.00
_cell.angle_beta   90.00
_cell.angle_gamma   90.00
#
_symmetry.space_group_name_H-M   'P 1'
#
loop_
_entity.id
_entity.type
_entity.pdbx_description
1 polymer ?
#
loop_
_entity_poly.entity_id
_entity_poly.type
_entity_poly.pdbx_seq_one_letter_code
_entity_poly.pdbx_strand_id
1 'polypeptide(L)'
;LEADYRFKKGAYADNIRNFLKLYDEISEYLKSDTELVNIFQSQLTDACYSDPELKTLTIDVGFYISRYYSKKDAVVDTTTGWYGVDYDPGLSVDDWDKLLKDRTIFTVSALEIMRRMKDYGGVASCTQLAVKYGETPNFYNSGSVALAKRVCESTGITPATREDGSTQWWTILYTGRDAGKDEDGSFVWKLRDELSTALDKVDLSEVELYVAT
;
A
#
# COMPACT_ATOMS: atom_id res chain seq x y z
N LEU A 1 29.59 -0.20 -17.39
CA LEU A 1 28.63 0.91 -17.45
C LEU A 1 28.73 1.70 -16.14
N GLU A 2 29.70 2.63 -16.07
CA GLU A 2 29.71 3.65 -15.03
C GLU A 2 28.61 4.66 -15.34
N ALA A 3 27.43 4.47 -14.80
CA ALA A 3 26.42 5.51 -14.77
C ALA A 3 26.77 6.47 -13.63
N ASP A 4 27.47 7.56 -13.96
CA ASP A 4 27.77 8.65 -13.02
C ASP A 4 26.45 9.46 -12.80
N TYR A 5 25.57 8.96 -11.94
CA TYR A 5 24.33 9.64 -11.57
C TYR A 5 24.65 10.73 -10.55
N ARG A 6 24.99 11.93 -11.03
CA ARG A 6 25.03 13.13 -10.19
C ARG A 6 23.60 13.63 -9.97
N PHE A 7 23.07 13.29 -8.81
CA PHE A 7 21.76 13.78 -8.37
C PHE A 7 21.82 15.29 -8.15
N LYS A 8 21.03 16.05 -8.91
CA LYS A 8 20.81 17.49 -8.66
C LYS A 8 19.50 17.66 -7.90
N LYS A 9 19.52 18.57 -6.91
CA LYS A 9 18.32 18.97 -6.13
C LYS A 9 17.16 19.31 -7.08
N GLY A 10 15.98 18.73 -6.86
CA GLY A 10 14.78 18.96 -7.69
C GLY A 10 14.56 17.99 -8.85
N ALA A 11 15.53 17.15 -9.22
CA ALA A 11 15.39 16.16 -10.30
C ALA A 11 15.25 14.72 -9.80
N TYR A 12 15.20 14.52 -8.48
CA TYR A 12 15.29 13.19 -7.85
C TYR A 12 14.13 12.26 -8.22
N ALA A 13 12.90 12.74 -8.18
CA ALA A 13 11.74 11.90 -8.44
C ALA A 13 11.71 11.35 -9.87
N ASP A 14 12.13 12.17 -10.86
CA ASP A 14 12.19 11.75 -12.25
C ASP A 14 13.40 10.84 -12.51
N ASN A 15 14.52 11.13 -11.88
CA ASN A 15 15.72 10.30 -11.98
C ASN A 15 15.48 8.91 -11.38
N ILE A 16 14.71 8.81 -10.29
CA ILE A 16 14.37 7.52 -9.67
C ILE A 16 13.36 6.76 -10.51
N ARG A 17 12.32 7.42 -11.05
CA ARG A 17 11.42 6.77 -11.99
C ARG A 17 12.16 6.24 -13.23
N ASN A 18 13.09 7.01 -13.77
CA ASN A 18 13.92 6.57 -14.88
C ASN A 18 14.88 5.46 -14.48
N PHE A 19 15.43 5.51 -13.26
CA PHE A 19 16.25 4.47 -12.69
C PHE A 19 15.46 3.17 -12.50
N LEU A 20 14.25 3.25 -11.95
CA LEU A 20 13.38 2.07 -11.77
C LEU A 20 13.00 1.44 -13.11
N LYS A 21 12.71 2.25 -14.14
CA LYS A 21 12.49 1.72 -15.50
C LYS A 21 13.73 1.03 -16.05
N LEU A 22 14.89 1.68 -15.92
CA LEU A 22 16.17 1.11 -16.34
C LEU A 22 16.52 -0.16 -15.55
N TYR A 23 16.18 -0.19 -14.27
CA TYR A 23 16.36 -1.37 -13.42
C TYR A 23 15.46 -2.52 -13.87
N ASP A 24 14.21 -2.27 -14.23
CA ASP A 24 13.32 -3.30 -14.79
C ASP A 24 13.87 -3.87 -16.10
N GLU A 25 14.42 -3.02 -16.97
CA GLU A 25 15.06 -3.45 -18.22
C GLU A 25 16.37 -4.21 -17.97
N ILE A 26 17.20 -3.75 -17.03
CA ILE A 26 18.48 -4.39 -16.68
C ILE A 26 18.24 -5.65 -15.86
N SER A 27 17.19 -5.73 -15.04
CA SER A 27 16.91 -6.89 -14.19
C SER A 27 16.67 -8.17 -15.00
N GLU A 28 16.16 -8.05 -16.22
CA GLU A 28 16.07 -9.18 -17.13
C GLU A 28 17.45 -9.75 -17.51
N TYR A 29 18.44 -8.88 -17.61
CA TYR A 29 19.83 -9.27 -17.89
C TYR A 29 20.59 -9.72 -16.64
N LEU A 30 20.22 -9.18 -15.45
CA LEU A 30 20.87 -9.48 -14.17
C LEU A 30 20.25 -10.70 -13.46
N LYS A 31 19.22 -11.34 -14.03
CA LYS A 31 18.53 -12.52 -13.45
C LYS A 31 19.48 -13.65 -13.02
N SER A 32 20.70 -13.66 -13.52
CA SER A 32 21.71 -14.71 -13.25
C SER A 32 22.83 -14.29 -12.30
N ASP A 33 22.91 -13.01 -11.90
CA ASP A 33 24.04 -12.52 -11.11
C ASP A 33 23.59 -11.80 -9.83
N THR A 34 23.38 -12.60 -8.78
CA THR A 34 22.97 -12.14 -7.45
C THR A 34 24.02 -11.23 -6.79
N GLU A 35 25.29 -11.39 -7.14
CA GLU A 35 26.40 -10.62 -6.56
C GLU A 35 26.40 -9.17 -7.09
N LEU A 36 26.22 -8.99 -8.38
CA LEU A 36 26.07 -7.67 -9.02
C LEU A 36 24.85 -6.89 -8.49
N VAL A 37 23.74 -7.57 -8.28
CA VAL A 37 22.53 -6.98 -7.69
C VAL A 37 22.79 -6.52 -6.26
N ASN A 38 23.48 -7.31 -5.44
CA ASN A 38 23.81 -6.97 -4.06
C ASN A 38 24.81 -5.80 -3.97
N ILE A 39 25.80 -5.75 -4.85
CA ILE A 39 26.75 -4.62 -4.94
C ILE A 39 26.02 -3.34 -5.31
N PHE A 40 25.14 -3.40 -6.29
CA PHE A 40 24.36 -2.26 -6.74
C PHE A 40 23.40 -1.75 -5.66
N GLN A 41 22.75 -2.66 -4.95
CA GLN A 41 21.88 -2.35 -3.82
C GLN A 41 22.66 -1.68 -2.67
N SER A 42 23.84 -2.19 -2.34
CA SER A 42 24.72 -1.60 -1.33
C SER A 42 25.13 -0.19 -1.69
N GLN A 43 25.60 0.04 -2.92
CA GLN A 43 26.02 1.37 -3.38
C GLN A 43 24.86 2.37 -3.42
N LEU A 44 23.68 1.95 -3.81
CA LEU A 44 22.49 2.79 -3.79
C LEU A 44 22.09 3.17 -2.36
N THR A 45 22.14 2.19 -1.46
CA THR A 45 21.83 2.38 -0.03
C THR A 45 22.80 3.38 0.60
N ASP A 46 24.10 3.24 0.35
CA ASP A 46 25.14 4.13 0.87
C ASP A 46 24.99 5.56 0.33
N ALA A 47 24.66 5.72 -0.96
CA ALA A 47 24.40 7.01 -1.57
C ALA A 47 23.16 7.71 -0.95
N CYS A 48 22.13 6.95 -0.63
CA CYS A 48 20.92 7.46 -0.02
C CYS A 48 21.06 7.80 1.47
N TYR A 49 21.90 7.09 2.22
CA TYR A 49 22.14 7.38 3.64
C TYR A 49 22.95 8.65 3.89
N SER A 50 23.70 9.12 2.90
CA SER A 50 24.49 10.35 2.99
C SER A 50 23.68 11.64 2.87
N ASP A 51 22.42 11.56 2.43
CA ASP A 51 21.53 12.72 2.26
C ASP A 51 20.18 12.49 2.99
N PRO A 52 19.85 13.34 3.99
CA PRO A 52 18.60 13.21 4.76
C PRO A 52 17.31 13.33 3.92
N GLU A 53 17.34 14.09 2.81
CA GLU A 53 16.21 14.25 1.90
C GLU A 53 15.98 12.95 1.08
N LEU A 54 17.01 12.15 0.88
CA LEU A 54 16.96 10.85 0.19
C LEU A 54 16.53 9.69 1.10
N LYS A 55 16.48 9.90 2.42
CA LYS A 55 16.15 8.83 3.37
C LYS A 55 14.76 8.25 3.16
N THR A 56 13.79 9.09 2.83
CA THR A 56 12.41 8.66 2.51
C THR A 56 12.39 7.83 1.23
N LEU A 57 13.17 8.25 0.25
CA LEU A 57 13.32 7.61 -1.03
C LEU A 57 14.01 6.25 -0.96
N THR A 58 14.96 6.08 -0.02
CA THR A 58 15.66 4.81 0.25
C THR A 58 14.69 3.75 0.75
N ILE A 59 13.70 4.14 1.55
CA ILE A 59 12.66 3.24 2.03
C ILE A 59 11.83 2.73 0.84
N ASP A 60 11.47 3.60 -0.09
CA ASP A 60 10.69 3.24 -1.28
C ASP A 60 11.48 2.34 -2.23
N VAL A 61 12.76 2.62 -2.44
CA VAL A 61 13.65 1.79 -3.28
C VAL A 61 13.92 0.44 -2.62
N GLY A 62 14.21 0.42 -1.31
CA GLY A 62 14.40 -0.83 -0.55
C GLY A 62 13.15 -1.71 -0.57
N PHE A 63 12.00 -1.10 -0.49
CA PHE A 63 10.71 -1.77 -0.59
C PHE A 63 10.47 -2.35 -2.00
N TYR A 64 10.82 -1.60 -3.05
CA TYR A 64 10.70 -2.04 -4.44
C TYR A 64 11.62 -3.22 -4.75
N ILE A 65 12.86 -3.19 -4.26
CA ILE A 65 13.85 -4.26 -4.40
C ILE A 65 13.39 -5.51 -3.64
N SER A 66 12.96 -5.36 -2.38
CA SER A 66 12.43 -6.47 -1.57
C SER A 66 11.25 -7.16 -2.26
N ARG A 67 10.38 -6.37 -2.89
CA ARG A 67 9.25 -6.88 -3.66
C ARG A 67 9.66 -7.65 -4.92
N TYR A 68 10.69 -7.18 -5.62
CA TYR A 68 11.20 -7.87 -6.80
C TYR A 68 11.70 -9.28 -6.44
N TYR A 69 12.42 -9.42 -5.33
CA TYR A 69 12.88 -10.73 -4.86
C TYR A 69 11.75 -11.63 -4.37
N SER A 70 10.78 -11.10 -3.62
CA SER A 70 9.63 -11.89 -3.19
C SER A 70 8.75 -12.37 -4.35
N LYS A 71 8.69 -11.63 -5.45
CA LYS A 71 8.01 -12.08 -6.68
C LYS A 71 8.79 -13.15 -7.44
N LYS A 72 10.12 -13.16 -7.34
CA LYS A 72 10.98 -14.14 -8.03
C LYS A 72 10.88 -15.53 -7.39
N ASP A 73 10.71 -15.58 -6.06
CA ASP A 73 10.59 -16.85 -5.32
C ASP A 73 9.16 -17.37 -5.24
N ALA A 74 8.17 -16.51 -5.47
CA ALA A 74 6.79 -16.94 -5.61
C ALA A 74 6.54 -17.45 -7.03
N VAL A 75 6.40 -18.75 -7.19
CA VAL A 75 5.63 -19.32 -8.31
C VAL A 75 4.21 -18.80 -8.12
N VAL A 76 3.91 -17.68 -8.78
CA VAL A 76 2.60 -17.05 -8.67
C VAL A 76 1.62 -17.94 -9.41
N ASP A 77 0.86 -18.69 -8.67
CA ASP A 77 -0.41 -19.23 -9.16
C ASP A 77 -1.34 -18.04 -9.40
N THR A 78 -1.37 -17.55 -10.64
CA THR A 78 -2.15 -16.39 -11.07
C THR A 78 -3.66 -16.66 -11.11
N THR A 79 -4.12 -17.81 -10.67
CA THR A 79 -5.53 -18.22 -10.79
C THR A 79 -6.41 -17.88 -9.58
N THR A 80 -5.86 -17.43 -8.43
CA THR A 80 -6.67 -17.15 -7.23
C THR A 80 -6.45 -15.80 -6.55
N GLY A 81 -5.70 -14.98 -7.08
CA GLY A 81 -5.53 -13.55 -6.99
C GLY A 81 -5.73 -12.79 -5.68
N TRP A 82 -6.66 -13.11 -4.81
CA TRP A 82 -6.99 -12.27 -3.66
C TRP A 82 -6.70 -12.97 -2.32
N TYR A 83 -5.90 -12.31 -1.46
CA TYR A 83 -5.62 -12.74 -0.08
C TYR A 83 -6.72 -12.28 0.88
N GLY A 84 -6.88 -13.00 1.98
CA GLY A 84 -7.82 -12.66 3.04
C GLY A 84 -9.29 -12.97 2.69
N VAL A 85 -9.54 -13.70 1.60
CA VAL A 85 -10.89 -14.17 1.23
C VAL A 85 -11.39 -15.27 2.17
N ASP A 86 -10.48 -16.08 2.72
CA ASP A 86 -10.80 -17.15 3.66
C ASP A 86 -11.02 -16.63 5.10
N TYR A 87 -10.73 -15.36 5.33
CA TYR A 87 -10.96 -14.69 6.61
C TYR A 87 -12.22 -13.84 6.52
N ASP A 88 -13.18 -14.09 7.39
CA ASP A 88 -14.39 -13.30 7.55
C ASP A 88 -14.38 -12.61 8.93
N PRO A 89 -14.40 -11.27 9.02
CA PRO A 89 -14.54 -10.55 10.28
C PRO A 89 -15.91 -10.78 10.95
N GLY A 90 -16.90 -11.36 10.26
CA GLY A 90 -18.23 -11.62 10.78
C GLY A 90 -19.08 -10.37 11.01
N LEU A 91 -18.74 -9.24 10.39
CA LEU A 91 -19.47 -7.97 10.48
C LEU A 91 -20.47 -7.84 9.34
N SER A 92 -21.76 -7.78 9.70
CA SER A 92 -22.83 -7.51 8.75
C SER A 92 -22.83 -6.05 8.29
N VAL A 93 -23.56 -5.75 7.23
CA VAL A 93 -23.80 -4.36 6.77
C VAL A 93 -24.36 -3.46 7.87
N ASP A 94 -25.24 -3.99 8.72
CA ASP A 94 -25.84 -3.24 9.82
C ASP A 94 -24.83 -2.99 10.98
N ASP A 95 -23.88 -3.89 11.18
CA ASP A 95 -22.81 -3.69 12.15
C ASP A 95 -21.84 -2.62 11.65
N TRP A 96 -21.47 -2.65 10.38
CA TRP A 96 -20.69 -1.60 9.75
C TRP A 96 -21.40 -0.24 9.78
N ASP A 97 -22.71 -0.18 9.54
CA ASP A 97 -23.50 1.06 9.63
C ASP A 97 -23.47 1.65 11.05
N LYS A 98 -23.53 0.83 12.08
CA LYS A 98 -23.38 1.28 13.48
C LYS A 98 -21.97 1.81 13.75
N LEU A 99 -20.93 1.09 13.31
CA LEU A 99 -19.54 1.50 13.49
C LEU A 99 -19.23 2.81 12.75
N LEU A 100 -19.75 2.99 11.55
CA LEU A 100 -19.57 4.21 10.74
C LEU A 100 -20.16 5.46 11.41
N LYS A 101 -21.16 5.31 12.27
CA LYS A 101 -21.76 6.42 13.04
C LYS A 101 -20.93 6.79 14.29
N ASP A 102 -20.04 5.92 14.74
CA ASP A 102 -19.19 6.18 15.88
C ASP A 102 -17.89 6.89 15.45
N ARG A 103 -17.81 8.18 15.80
CA ARG A 103 -16.66 9.04 15.47
C ARG A 103 -15.41 8.74 16.28
N THR A 104 -15.49 7.92 17.30
CA THR A 104 -14.31 7.41 18.03
C THR A 104 -13.64 6.28 17.28
N ILE A 105 -14.38 5.54 16.47
CA ILE A 105 -13.91 4.46 15.61
C ILE A 105 -13.57 5.02 14.23
N PHE A 106 -14.57 5.59 13.54
CA PHE A 106 -14.40 6.25 12.25
C PHE A 106 -14.11 7.74 12.43
N THR A 107 -12.86 8.04 12.81
CA THR A 107 -12.34 9.41 12.89
C THR A 107 -12.44 10.12 11.54
N VAL A 108 -12.23 11.44 11.51
CA VAL A 108 -12.22 12.24 10.27
C VAL A 108 -11.27 11.60 9.24
N SER A 109 -10.01 11.35 9.62
CA SER A 109 -9.04 10.74 8.70
C SER A 109 -9.43 9.33 8.24
N ALA A 110 -10.10 8.54 9.09
CA ALA A 110 -10.61 7.23 8.67
C ALA A 110 -11.72 7.36 7.62
N LEU A 111 -12.62 8.34 7.80
CA LEU A 111 -13.68 8.61 6.83
C LEU A 111 -13.14 9.15 5.51
N GLU A 112 -12.11 10.01 5.56
CA GLU A 112 -11.40 10.46 4.34
C GLU A 112 -10.84 9.29 3.55
N ILE A 113 -10.16 8.36 4.21
CA ILE A 113 -9.62 7.14 3.58
C ILE A 113 -10.76 6.33 2.95
N MET A 114 -11.84 6.10 3.69
CA MET A 114 -13.00 5.31 3.20
C MET A 114 -13.71 6.01 2.04
N ARG A 115 -13.91 7.33 2.11
CA ARG A 115 -14.50 8.12 1.03
C ARG A 115 -13.66 8.03 -0.24
N ARG A 116 -12.34 8.25 -0.12
CA ARG A 116 -11.39 8.19 -1.24
C ARG A 116 -11.34 6.79 -1.84
N MET A 117 -11.36 5.77 -1.00
CA MET A 117 -11.39 4.38 -1.44
C MET A 117 -12.68 4.05 -2.22
N LYS A 118 -13.84 4.52 -1.75
CA LYS A 118 -15.13 4.38 -2.45
C LYS A 118 -15.14 5.16 -3.76
N ASP A 119 -14.70 6.43 -3.78
CA ASP A 119 -14.62 7.27 -4.98
C ASP A 119 -13.67 6.69 -6.03
N TYR A 120 -12.63 5.97 -5.60
CA TYR A 120 -11.73 5.24 -6.50
C TYR A 120 -12.35 3.95 -7.08
N GLY A 121 -13.53 3.56 -6.64
CA GLY A 121 -14.23 2.35 -7.07
C GLY A 121 -14.09 1.16 -6.12
N GLY A 122 -13.61 1.38 -4.90
CA GLY A 122 -13.49 0.35 -3.86
C GLY A 122 -12.28 -0.57 -4.00
N VAL A 123 -11.45 -0.38 -5.03
CA VAL A 123 -10.25 -1.19 -5.32
C VAL A 123 -9.09 -0.26 -5.67
N ALA A 124 -8.08 -0.18 -4.81
CA ALA A 124 -6.92 0.67 -5.05
C ALA A 124 -5.70 0.23 -4.25
N SER A 125 -4.51 0.62 -4.69
CA SER A 125 -3.30 0.64 -3.86
C SER A 125 -3.20 1.96 -3.09
N CYS A 126 -2.43 1.98 -2.00
CA CYS A 126 -2.13 3.23 -1.29
C CYS A 126 -1.47 4.28 -2.18
N THR A 127 -0.64 3.85 -3.14
CA THR A 127 0.03 4.74 -4.10
C THR A 127 -0.97 5.37 -5.06
N GLN A 128 -1.92 4.60 -5.58
CA GLN A 128 -2.98 5.12 -6.45
C GLN A 128 -3.85 6.15 -5.73
N LEU A 129 -4.22 5.90 -4.48
CA LEU A 129 -4.96 6.87 -3.67
C LEU A 129 -4.15 8.15 -3.44
N ALA A 130 -2.86 8.02 -3.12
CA ALA A 130 -1.97 9.16 -2.90
C ALA A 130 -1.83 10.03 -4.17
N VAL A 131 -1.69 9.40 -5.32
CA VAL A 131 -1.58 10.11 -6.61
C VAL A 131 -2.87 10.87 -6.95
N LYS A 132 -4.04 10.25 -6.69
CA LYS A 132 -5.31 10.87 -7.08
C LYS A 132 -5.79 11.94 -6.10
N TYR A 133 -5.67 11.69 -4.79
CA TYR A 133 -6.32 12.55 -3.77
C TYR A 133 -5.35 13.37 -2.94
N GLY A 134 -4.05 13.15 -3.08
CA GLY A 134 -3.04 13.72 -2.22
C GLY A 134 -2.74 12.82 -0.99
N GLU A 135 -2.02 13.33 -0.04
CA GLU A 135 -1.40 12.62 1.06
C GLU A 135 -0.27 11.67 0.62
N THR A 136 0.32 10.96 1.57
CA THR A 136 1.34 9.95 1.28
C THR A 136 0.74 8.55 1.21
N PRO A 137 1.34 7.59 0.50
CA PRO A 137 0.90 6.19 0.58
C PRO A 137 0.85 5.65 2.01
N ASN A 138 1.77 6.11 2.87
CA ASN A 138 1.79 5.72 4.28
C ASN A 138 0.60 6.25 5.08
N PHE A 139 0.04 7.41 4.73
CA PHE A 139 -1.20 7.91 5.35
C PHE A 139 -2.33 6.90 5.19
N TYR A 140 -2.54 6.39 3.98
CA TYR A 140 -3.57 5.39 3.70
C TYR A 140 -3.29 4.06 4.39
N ASN A 141 -2.04 3.60 4.38
CA ASN A 141 -1.66 2.34 5.02
C ASN A 141 -1.81 2.41 6.54
N SER A 142 -1.16 3.38 7.19
CA SER A 142 -1.19 3.51 8.66
C SER A 142 -2.57 3.88 9.19
N GLY A 143 -3.32 4.71 8.47
CA GLY A 143 -4.68 5.09 8.83
C GLY A 143 -5.65 3.90 8.75
N SER A 144 -5.53 3.04 7.73
CA SER A 144 -6.31 1.81 7.63
C SER A 144 -5.97 0.82 8.75
N VAL A 145 -4.70 0.67 9.08
CA VAL A 145 -4.27 -0.16 10.24
C VAL A 145 -4.85 0.38 11.55
N ALA A 146 -4.80 1.69 11.75
CA ALA A 146 -5.35 2.32 12.95
C ALA A 146 -6.88 2.15 13.05
N LEU A 147 -7.60 2.29 11.92
CA LEU A 147 -9.04 2.02 11.87
C LEU A 147 -9.34 0.55 12.19
N ALA A 148 -8.64 -0.39 11.58
CA ALA A 148 -8.83 -1.82 11.83
C ALA A 148 -8.63 -2.17 13.32
N LYS A 149 -7.63 -1.58 13.98
CA LYS A 149 -7.40 -1.75 15.42
C LYS A 149 -8.60 -1.27 16.25
N ARG A 150 -9.10 -0.05 15.97
CA ARG A 150 -10.29 0.48 16.69
C ARG A 150 -11.53 -0.37 16.48
N VAL A 151 -11.74 -0.89 15.26
CA VAL A 151 -12.83 -1.84 14.97
C VAL A 151 -12.67 -3.10 15.82
N CYS A 152 -11.49 -3.71 15.86
CA CYS A 152 -11.22 -4.89 16.67
C CYS A 152 -11.42 -4.62 18.17
N GLU A 153 -10.94 -3.48 18.68
CA GLU A 153 -11.10 -3.08 20.08
C GLU A 153 -12.58 -2.91 20.46
N SER A 154 -13.38 -2.33 19.56
CA SER A 154 -14.80 -2.09 19.78
C SER A 154 -15.66 -3.37 19.69
N THR A 155 -15.28 -4.29 18.81
CA THR A 155 -16.10 -5.47 18.47
C THR A 155 -15.59 -6.77 19.10
N GLY A 156 -14.35 -6.80 19.58
CA GLY A 156 -13.69 -8.02 20.07
C GLY A 156 -13.22 -8.96 18.96
N ILE A 157 -13.29 -8.55 17.70
CA ILE A 157 -12.85 -9.35 16.54
C ILE A 157 -11.33 -9.46 16.53
N THR A 158 -10.82 -10.63 16.20
CA THR A 158 -9.39 -10.88 16.02
C THR A 158 -9.05 -10.91 14.52
N PRO A 159 -8.12 -10.08 14.06
CA PRO A 159 -7.70 -10.09 12.64
C PRO A 159 -6.96 -11.38 12.30
N ALA A 160 -6.84 -11.66 10.99
CA ALA A 160 -6.04 -12.77 10.50
C ALA A 160 -4.57 -12.63 10.91
N THR A 161 -3.89 -13.74 11.07
CA THR A 161 -2.45 -13.83 11.36
C THR A 161 -1.71 -14.48 10.20
N ARG A 162 -0.45 -14.07 9.98
CA ARG A 162 0.45 -14.75 9.05
C ARG A 162 1.04 -16.00 9.68
N GLU A 163 1.70 -16.80 8.87
CA GLU A 163 2.42 -18.00 9.35
C GLU A 163 3.52 -17.67 10.37
N ASP A 164 4.14 -16.50 10.25
CA ASP A 164 5.13 -15.98 11.20
C ASP A 164 4.53 -15.42 12.50
N GLY A 165 3.21 -15.52 12.67
CA GLY A 165 2.47 -15.01 13.83
C GLY A 165 2.18 -13.52 13.79
N SER A 166 2.61 -12.78 12.77
CA SER A 166 2.31 -11.36 12.65
C SER A 166 0.86 -11.09 12.25
N THR A 167 0.30 -10.01 12.77
CA THR A 167 -1.11 -9.67 12.56
C THR A 167 -1.34 -8.97 11.22
N GLN A 168 -2.34 -9.42 10.49
CA GLN A 168 -2.78 -8.82 9.22
C GLN A 168 -3.96 -7.86 9.45
N TRP A 169 -3.72 -6.70 10.03
CA TRP A 169 -4.77 -5.72 10.38
C TRP A 169 -5.67 -5.33 9.20
N TRP A 170 -5.11 -5.24 7.99
CA TRP A 170 -5.85 -4.86 6.80
C TRP A 170 -7.00 -5.82 6.46
N THR A 171 -6.93 -7.07 6.88
CA THR A 171 -7.96 -8.09 6.59
C THR A 171 -9.34 -7.79 7.20
N ILE A 172 -9.39 -6.92 8.21
CA ILE A 172 -10.66 -6.44 8.78
C ILE A 172 -11.45 -5.62 7.75
N LEU A 173 -10.78 -4.74 7.01
CA LEU A 173 -11.42 -3.76 6.11
C LEU A 173 -11.44 -4.23 4.66
N TYR A 174 -10.46 -5.04 4.29
CA TYR A 174 -10.15 -5.34 2.90
C TYR A 174 -9.91 -6.84 2.66
N THR A 175 -10.08 -7.24 1.42
CA THR A 175 -9.29 -8.29 0.79
C THR A 175 -8.17 -7.63 -0.01
N GLY A 176 -7.13 -8.37 -0.38
CA GLY A 176 -5.99 -7.75 -1.06
C GLY A 176 -5.28 -8.70 -2.02
N ARG A 177 -4.52 -8.13 -2.93
CA ARG A 177 -3.64 -8.86 -3.83
C ARG A 177 -2.37 -8.08 -4.11
N ASP A 178 -1.34 -8.77 -4.57
CA ASP A 178 -0.19 -8.07 -5.13
C ASP A 178 -0.61 -7.26 -6.36
N ALA A 179 -0.05 -6.06 -6.49
CA ALA A 179 -0.28 -5.24 -7.66
C ALA A 179 0.35 -5.88 -8.91
N GLY A 180 -0.32 -5.77 -10.03
CA GLY A 180 0.21 -6.17 -11.34
C GLY A 180 1.41 -5.32 -11.76
N LYS A 181 2.08 -5.72 -12.86
CA LYS A 181 3.24 -4.97 -13.39
C LYS A 181 2.90 -3.55 -13.81
N ASP A 182 1.67 -3.33 -14.28
CA ASP A 182 1.17 -2.05 -14.80
C ASP A 182 0.37 -1.25 -13.76
N GLU A 183 0.35 -1.70 -12.50
CA GLU A 183 -0.38 -1.04 -11.43
C GLU A 183 0.58 -0.30 -10.49
N ASP A 184 0.26 0.97 -10.19
CA ASP A 184 1.00 1.75 -9.22
C ASP A 184 0.86 1.17 -7.80
N GLY A 185 1.98 1.04 -7.10
CA GLY A 185 2.03 0.50 -5.74
C GLY A 185 2.42 -0.96 -5.69
N SER A 186 2.44 -1.52 -4.49
CA SER A 186 2.90 -2.89 -4.23
C SER A 186 1.76 -3.87 -3.96
N PHE A 187 0.70 -3.37 -3.38
CA PHE A 187 -0.42 -4.18 -2.93
C PHE A 187 -1.72 -3.43 -3.19
N VAL A 188 -2.70 -4.11 -3.77
CA VAL A 188 -4.01 -3.56 -4.09
C VAL A 188 -5.01 -4.08 -3.06
N TRP A 189 -5.73 -3.17 -2.45
CA TRP A 189 -6.83 -3.46 -1.54
C TRP A 189 -8.18 -3.38 -2.25
N LYS A 190 -9.09 -4.25 -1.87
CA LYS A 190 -10.51 -4.18 -2.21
C LYS A 190 -11.30 -4.10 -0.91
N LEU A 191 -12.18 -3.11 -0.78
CA LEU A 191 -13.12 -3.04 0.35
C LEU A 191 -13.91 -4.34 0.45
N ARG A 192 -14.14 -4.80 1.68
CA ARG A 192 -15.09 -5.89 1.91
C ARG A 192 -16.48 -5.48 1.49
N ASP A 193 -17.23 -6.38 0.92
CA ASP A 193 -18.50 -6.08 0.27
C ASP A 193 -19.53 -5.52 1.27
N GLU A 194 -19.57 -6.01 2.52
CA GLU A 194 -20.42 -5.52 3.60
C GLU A 194 -20.07 -4.08 4.01
N LEU A 195 -18.77 -3.79 4.17
CA LEU A 195 -18.28 -2.44 4.46
C LEU A 195 -18.57 -1.49 3.29
N SER A 196 -18.31 -1.94 2.08
CA SER A 196 -18.61 -1.17 0.87
C SER A 196 -20.08 -0.81 0.78
N THR A 197 -20.98 -1.77 1.04
CA THR A 197 -22.44 -1.58 1.04
C THR A 197 -22.90 -0.65 2.16
N ALA A 198 -22.28 -0.72 3.34
CA ALA A 198 -22.58 0.20 4.44
C ALA A 198 -22.15 1.63 4.12
N LEU A 199 -20.97 1.80 3.49
CA LEU A 199 -20.50 3.12 3.04
C LEU A 199 -21.41 3.77 1.98
N ASP A 200 -22.10 2.98 1.15
CA ASP A 200 -23.08 3.51 0.19
C ASP A 200 -24.32 4.13 0.85
N LYS A 201 -24.60 3.78 2.11
CA LYS A 201 -25.74 4.29 2.87
C LYS A 201 -25.41 5.56 3.65
N VAL A 202 -24.13 5.89 3.80
CA VAL A 202 -23.67 7.02 4.62
C VAL A 202 -23.40 8.23 3.73
N ASP A 203 -23.93 9.38 4.11
CA ASP A 203 -23.58 10.64 3.47
C ASP A 203 -22.16 11.08 3.91
N LEU A 204 -21.24 11.04 2.96
CA LEU A 204 -19.84 11.45 3.13
C LEU A 204 -19.54 12.78 2.40
N SER A 205 -20.56 13.53 1.98
CA SER A 205 -20.39 14.79 1.22
C SER A 205 -19.54 15.82 1.96
N GLU A 206 -19.66 15.88 3.29
CA GLU A 206 -18.91 16.77 4.17
C GLU A 206 -17.49 16.32 4.49
N VAL A 207 -17.10 15.10 4.10
CA VAL A 207 -15.74 14.59 4.31
C VAL A 207 -14.86 15.06 3.15
N GLU A 208 -13.65 15.57 3.43
CA GLU A 208 -12.75 16.03 2.35
C GLU A 208 -12.34 14.90 1.43
N LEU A 209 -12.48 15.13 0.11
CA LEU A 209 -12.07 14.17 -0.91
C LEU A 209 -10.61 14.39 -1.34
N TYR A 210 -10.22 15.65 -1.56
CA TYR A 210 -8.86 16.02 -1.96
C TYR A 210 -8.16 16.79 -0.84
N VAL A 211 -6.85 16.62 -0.73
CA VAL A 211 -6.04 17.48 0.15
C VAL A 211 -6.06 18.89 -0.43
N ALA A 212 -6.37 19.89 0.42
CA ALA A 212 -6.30 21.29 0.03
C ALA A 212 -4.88 21.65 -0.38
N THR A 213 -4.71 22.19 -1.58
CA THR A 213 -3.43 22.67 -2.11
C THR A 213 -3.10 24.08 -1.63
#